data_0d07a575b4188f8ea33e09766c9d3f2f
#
_entry.id   0d07a575b4188f8ea33e09766c9d3f2f
#
_cell.length_a   1.000
_cell.length_b   1.000
_cell.length_c   1.000
_cell.angle_alpha   90.00
_cell.angle_beta   90.00
_cell.angle_gamma   90.00
#
_symmetry.space_group_name_H-M   'P 1'
#
loop_
_entity.id
_entity.type
_entity.pdbx_description
1 polymer ?
#
loop_
_entity_poly.entity_id
_entity_poly.type
_entity_poly.pdbx_seq_one_letter_code
_entity_poly.pdbx_strand_id
1 'polypeptide(L)'
;QITTKLNKKLVIKLHPSLVDFDIESITKKINKDIQVVTSGSIFPLISNCNLLITFDLSTSILEAQILQKPTISITLKDYGFGDSDIFKTESCIRTTIDKLEQHVDKLLIDDSYRRKYVENGNRFVEQYLSNRGTATKSIHDFLKDF
;
A
#
# COMPACT_ATOMS: atom_id res chain seq x y z
N GLN A 1 6.34 5.71 -17.62
CA GLN A 1 7.75 6.13 -17.85
C GLN A 1 8.68 5.64 -16.74
N ILE A 2 8.38 5.93 -15.46
CA ILE A 2 9.25 5.56 -14.31
C ILE A 2 9.47 4.04 -14.20
N THR A 3 8.44 3.24 -14.37
CA THR A 3 8.54 1.76 -14.30
C THR A 3 9.48 1.21 -15.37
N THR A 4 9.41 1.73 -16.58
CA THR A 4 10.31 1.35 -17.68
C THR A 4 11.76 1.76 -17.38
N LYS A 5 11.97 3.02 -16.92
CA LYS A 5 13.28 3.54 -16.54
C LYS A 5 13.97 2.69 -15.45
N LEU A 6 13.21 2.19 -14.48
CA LEU A 6 13.71 1.43 -13.36
C LEU A 6 13.60 -0.10 -13.55
N ASN A 7 13.24 -0.56 -14.72
CA ASN A 7 12.98 -1.98 -15.01
C ASN A 7 12.03 -2.63 -13.98
N LYS A 8 10.94 -1.93 -13.65
CA LYS A 8 9.89 -2.38 -12.74
C LYS A 8 8.60 -2.61 -13.49
N LYS A 9 7.81 -3.57 -13.03
CA LYS A 9 6.47 -3.84 -13.56
C LYS A 9 5.42 -3.10 -12.75
N LEU A 10 4.42 -2.56 -13.42
CA LEU A 10 3.22 -2.01 -12.80
C LEU A 10 2.13 -3.07 -12.79
N VAL A 11 1.62 -3.37 -11.61
CA VAL A 11 0.44 -4.21 -11.42
C VAL A 11 -0.67 -3.36 -10.80
N ILE A 12 -1.84 -3.35 -11.42
CA ILE A 12 -3.03 -2.65 -10.95
C ILE A 12 -3.99 -3.69 -10.40
N LYS A 13 -4.28 -3.63 -9.09
CA LYS A 13 -5.32 -4.45 -8.47
C LYS A 13 -6.58 -3.60 -8.31
N LEU A 14 -7.64 -4.00 -8.98
CA LEU A 14 -8.92 -3.30 -8.87
C LEU A 14 -9.61 -3.63 -7.54
N HIS A 15 -10.29 -2.62 -6.99
CA HIS A 15 -11.21 -2.85 -5.87
C HIS A 15 -12.41 -3.69 -6.36
N PRO A 16 -12.93 -4.64 -5.58
CA PRO A 16 -14.04 -5.50 -5.99
C PRO A 16 -15.31 -4.75 -6.45
N SER A 17 -15.53 -3.52 -5.95
CA SER A 17 -16.67 -2.69 -6.36
C SER A 17 -16.49 -1.93 -7.69
N LEU A 18 -15.31 -2.02 -8.32
CA LEU A 18 -15.01 -1.32 -9.58
C LEU A 18 -15.11 -2.25 -10.80
N VAL A 19 -16.05 -3.20 -10.78
CA VAL A 19 -16.17 -4.24 -11.81
C VAL A 19 -16.62 -3.69 -13.16
N ASP A 20 -17.30 -2.53 -13.18
CA ASP A 20 -17.91 -1.96 -14.38
C ASP A 20 -16.96 -1.09 -15.22
N PHE A 21 -15.73 -0.88 -14.77
CA PHE A 21 -14.75 -0.07 -15.50
C PHE A 21 -13.79 -0.96 -16.30
N ASP A 22 -13.75 -0.76 -17.61
CA ASP A 22 -12.80 -1.43 -18.50
C ASP A 22 -11.38 -0.81 -18.40
N ILE A 23 -10.83 -0.92 -17.19
CA ILE A 23 -9.47 -0.45 -16.88
C ILE A 23 -8.43 -1.20 -17.74
N GLU A 24 -8.70 -2.45 -18.06
CA GLU A 24 -7.77 -3.26 -18.86
C GLU A 24 -7.57 -2.70 -20.27
N SER A 25 -8.64 -2.31 -20.96
CA SER A 25 -8.55 -1.65 -22.26
C SER A 25 -7.86 -0.30 -22.19
N ILE A 26 -8.10 0.47 -21.13
CA ILE A 26 -7.44 1.77 -20.94
C ILE A 26 -5.94 1.58 -20.74
N THR A 27 -5.55 0.66 -19.85
CA THR A 27 -4.14 0.43 -19.53
C THR A 27 -3.37 -0.14 -20.71
N LYS A 28 -3.96 -1.05 -21.50
CA LYS A 28 -3.34 -1.59 -22.72
C LYS A 28 -3.05 -0.54 -23.80
N LYS A 29 -3.85 0.53 -23.86
CA LYS A 29 -3.59 1.67 -24.76
C LYS A 29 -2.37 2.50 -24.32
N ILE A 30 -2.10 2.51 -23.00
CA ILE A 30 -0.97 3.27 -22.41
C ILE A 30 0.31 2.44 -22.47
N ASN A 31 0.26 1.21 -21.95
CA ASN A 31 1.38 0.27 -21.97
C ASN A 31 0.85 -1.16 -21.84
N LYS A 32 1.19 -2.02 -22.79
CA LYS A 32 0.74 -3.42 -22.85
C LYS A 32 1.31 -4.30 -21.72
N ASP A 33 2.40 -3.86 -21.10
CA ASP A 33 3.07 -4.59 -20.02
C ASP A 33 2.41 -4.34 -18.63
N ILE A 34 1.43 -3.45 -18.54
CA ILE A 34 0.67 -3.24 -17.31
C ILE A 34 -0.26 -4.43 -17.09
N GLN A 35 -0.06 -5.10 -15.96
CA GLN A 35 -0.94 -6.19 -15.54
C GLN A 35 -2.11 -5.63 -14.73
N VAL A 36 -3.33 -6.00 -15.10
CA VAL A 36 -4.56 -5.69 -14.35
C VAL A 36 -5.07 -6.96 -13.69
N VAL A 37 -5.34 -6.91 -12.38
CA VAL A 37 -5.86 -8.01 -11.58
C VAL A 37 -7.22 -7.59 -11.03
N THR A 38 -8.28 -8.23 -11.48
CA THR A 38 -9.67 -7.89 -11.16
C THR A 38 -10.19 -8.63 -9.93
N SER A 39 -9.67 -9.83 -9.61
CA SER A 39 -10.17 -10.70 -8.54
C SER A 39 -9.03 -11.27 -7.70
N GLY A 40 -9.38 -12.01 -6.64
CA GLY A 40 -8.42 -12.67 -5.77
C GLY A 40 -7.84 -11.78 -4.67
N SER A 41 -7.05 -12.41 -3.79
CA SER A 41 -6.41 -11.77 -2.66
C SER A 41 -5.32 -10.77 -3.09
N ILE A 42 -5.22 -9.64 -2.39
CA ILE A 42 -4.15 -8.66 -2.59
C ILE A 42 -2.81 -9.09 -1.96
N PHE A 43 -2.83 -9.97 -0.96
CA PHE A 43 -1.65 -10.38 -0.20
C PHE A 43 -0.49 -10.91 -1.05
N PRO A 44 -0.69 -11.82 -2.01
CA PRO A 44 0.39 -12.29 -2.87
C PRO A 44 1.01 -11.17 -3.72
N LEU A 45 0.20 -10.19 -4.13
CA LEU A 45 0.69 -9.04 -4.89
C LEU A 45 1.55 -8.14 -4.01
N ILE A 46 1.09 -7.81 -2.80
CA ILE A 46 1.84 -6.99 -1.84
C ILE A 46 3.13 -7.72 -1.44
N SER A 47 3.07 -9.01 -1.15
CA SER A 47 4.25 -9.80 -0.75
C SER A 47 5.38 -9.71 -1.80
N ASN A 48 5.03 -9.70 -3.08
CA ASN A 48 5.99 -9.66 -4.18
C ASN A 48 6.30 -8.26 -4.71
N CYS A 49 5.64 -7.20 -4.23
CA CYS A 49 5.92 -5.84 -4.70
C CYS A 49 7.13 -5.21 -4.00
N ASN A 50 7.72 -4.21 -4.66
CA ASN A 50 8.74 -3.35 -4.06
C ASN A 50 8.13 -2.15 -3.32
N LEU A 51 6.91 -1.75 -3.71
CA LEU A 51 6.21 -0.56 -3.24
C LEU A 51 4.72 -0.75 -3.49
N LEU A 52 3.88 -0.40 -2.51
CA LEU A 52 2.43 -0.28 -2.69
C LEU A 52 2.05 1.19 -2.91
N ILE A 53 1.20 1.43 -3.92
CA ILE A 53 0.59 2.74 -4.16
C ILE A 53 -0.92 2.57 -4.04
N THR A 54 -1.55 3.42 -3.23
CA THR A 54 -3.00 3.46 -3.03
C THR A 54 -3.55 4.86 -3.30
N PHE A 55 -4.87 4.98 -3.28
CA PHE A 55 -5.54 6.26 -3.29
C PHE A 55 -6.16 6.51 -1.90
N ASP A 56 -6.05 7.76 -1.43
CA ASP A 56 -6.58 8.21 -0.15
C ASP A 56 -6.24 7.25 1.02
N LEU A 57 -7.10 7.11 2.02
CA LEU A 57 -6.89 6.20 3.14
C LEU A 57 -7.42 4.80 2.81
N SER A 58 -6.51 3.84 2.68
CA SER A 58 -6.82 2.44 2.35
C SER A 58 -6.30 1.48 3.42
N THR A 59 -7.09 0.48 3.80
CA THR A 59 -6.66 -0.61 4.69
C THR A 59 -5.48 -1.40 4.15
N SER A 60 -5.31 -1.45 2.82
CA SER A 60 -4.16 -2.10 2.18
C SER A 60 -2.81 -1.51 2.59
N ILE A 61 -2.78 -0.28 3.11
CA ILE A 61 -1.57 0.33 3.68
C ILE A 61 -1.08 -0.49 4.88
N LEU A 62 -2.00 -0.87 5.80
CA LEU A 62 -1.64 -1.70 6.96
C LEU A 62 -1.14 -3.08 6.53
N GLU A 63 -1.79 -3.69 5.55
CA GLU A 63 -1.37 -4.97 4.98
C GLU A 63 0.06 -4.91 4.42
N ALA A 64 0.38 -3.84 3.70
CA ALA A 64 1.71 -3.63 3.17
C ALA A 64 2.75 -3.38 4.27
N GLN A 65 2.41 -2.60 5.29
CA GLN A 65 3.30 -2.35 6.43
C GLN A 65 3.59 -3.63 7.23
N ILE A 66 2.59 -4.50 7.44
CA ILE A 66 2.80 -5.83 8.04
C ILE A 66 3.81 -6.65 7.23
N LEU A 67 3.77 -6.54 5.90
CA LEU A 67 4.68 -7.21 4.98
C LEU A 67 5.98 -6.41 4.71
N GLN A 68 6.24 -5.38 5.51
CA GLN A 68 7.45 -4.55 5.42
C GLN A 68 7.65 -3.88 4.05
N LYS A 69 6.55 -3.46 3.43
CA LYS A 69 6.57 -2.75 2.15
C LYS A 69 6.36 -1.26 2.37
N PRO A 70 7.17 -0.40 1.75
CA PRO A 70 6.91 1.04 1.77
C PRO A 70 5.60 1.34 1.04
N THR A 71 4.91 2.39 1.48
CA THR A 71 3.59 2.74 0.96
C THR A 71 3.51 4.21 0.56
N ILE A 72 2.80 4.47 -0.53
CA ILE A 72 2.41 5.80 -0.97
C ILE A 72 0.88 5.85 -1.06
N SER A 73 0.29 6.90 -0.52
CA SER A 73 -1.11 7.26 -0.72
C SER A 73 -1.22 8.51 -1.58
N ILE A 74 -1.90 8.42 -2.71
CA ILE A 74 -2.19 9.54 -3.59
C ILE A 74 -3.49 10.19 -3.14
N THR A 75 -3.45 11.47 -2.79
CA THR A 75 -4.63 12.25 -2.46
C THR A 75 -5.30 12.71 -3.75
N LEU A 76 -6.50 12.18 -4.04
CA LEU A 76 -7.33 12.64 -5.16
C LEU A 76 -8.24 13.78 -4.75
N LYS A 77 -8.82 13.69 -3.55
CA LYS A 77 -9.68 14.69 -2.96
C LYS A 77 -9.40 14.77 -1.46
N ASP A 78 -9.48 15.97 -0.90
CA ASP A 78 -9.35 16.11 0.55
C ASP A 78 -10.67 15.72 1.24
N TYR A 79 -10.65 14.56 1.88
CA TYR A 79 -11.74 14.04 2.71
C TYR A 79 -11.48 14.27 4.21
N GLY A 80 -10.49 15.08 4.57
CA GLY A 80 -10.11 15.33 5.97
C GLY A 80 -9.23 14.25 6.60
N PHE A 81 -8.78 13.26 5.84
CA PHE A 81 -7.91 12.18 6.36
C PHE A 81 -6.45 12.57 6.54
N GLY A 82 -6.06 13.81 6.15
CA GLY A 82 -4.67 14.28 6.22
C GLY A 82 -4.07 14.25 7.62
N ASP A 83 -4.92 14.34 8.63
CA ASP A 83 -4.54 14.30 10.04
C ASP A 83 -4.53 12.89 10.65
N SER A 84 -4.72 11.85 9.85
CA SER A 84 -4.65 10.46 10.32
C SER A 84 -3.24 10.13 10.81
N ASP A 85 -3.14 9.38 11.89
CA ASP A 85 -1.85 9.01 12.52
C ASP A 85 -0.91 8.29 11.55
N ILE A 86 -1.46 7.52 10.61
CA ILE A 86 -0.68 6.84 9.57
C ILE A 86 0.13 7.81 8.69
N PHE A 87 -0.33 9.05 8.53
CA PHE A 87 0.39 10.09 7.79
C PHE A 87 1.27 10.95 8.72
N LYS A 88 0.78 11.26 9.94
CA LYS A 88 1.53 12.05 10.95
C LYS A 88 2.80 11.34 11.41
N THR A 89 2.77 10.02 11.50
CA THR A 89 3.93 9.21 11.89
C THR A 89 4.89 8.94 10.74
N GLU A 90 4.63 9.51 9.56
CA GLU A 90 5.38 9.22 8.33
C GLU A 90 5.49 7.71 8.03
N SER A 91 4.50 6.93 8.44
CA SER A 91 4.46 5.48 8.15
C SER A 91 3.97 5.20 6.73
N CYS A 92 3.29 6.17 6.11
CA CYS A 92 2.88 6.17 4.71
C CYS A 92 3.15 7.55 4.11
N ILE A 93 3.71 7.60 2.90
CA ILE A 93 3.89 8.85 2.17
C ILE A 93 2.52 9.31 1.63
N ARG A 94 2.04 10.46 2.11
CA ARG A 94 0.90 11.14 1.49
C ARG A 94 1.40 12.10 0.42
N THR A 95 0.88 12.00 -0.80
CA THR A 95 1.32 12.82 -1.92
C THR A 95 0.21 13.13 -2.91
N THR A 96 0.49 13.99 -3.86
CA THR A 96 -0.36 14.30 -5.01
C THR A 96 0.23 13.69 -6.28
N ILE A 97 -0.55 13.65 -7.37
CA ILE A 97 -0.12 13.00 -8.63
C ILE A 97 1.14 13.67 -9.21
N ASP A 98 1.24 14.99 -9.12
CA ASP A 98 2.37 15.78 -9.63
C ASP A 98 3.70 15.46 -8.91
N LYS A 99 3.67 15.04 -7.65
CA LYS A 99 4.84 14.67 -6.85
C LYS A 99 5.10 13.16 -6.77
N LEU A 100 4.19 12.35 -7.30
CA LEU A 100 4.26 10.88 -7.20
C LEU A 100 5.58 10.34 -7.74
N GLU A 101 6.00 10.77 -8.93
CA GLU A 101 7.20 10.27 -9.59
C GLU A 101 8.44 10.45 -8.71
N GLN A 102 8.59 11.60 -8.07
CA GLN A 102 9.71 11.89 -7.18
C GLN A 102 9.77 10.92 -5.99
N HIS A 103 8.63 10.62 -5.37
CA HIS A 103 8.57 9.69 -4.23
C HIS A 103 8.83 8.26 -4.65
N VAL A 104 8.29 7.83 -5.80
CA VAL A 104 8.54 6.49 -6.35
C VAL A 104 10.02 6.30 -6.67
N ASP A 105 10.65 7.28 -7.34
CA ASP A 105 12.09 7.25 -7.64
C ASP A 105 12.90 7.07 -6.35
N LYS A 106 12.67 7.93 -5.34
CA LYS A 106 13.39 7.86 -4.07
C LYS A 106 13.22 6.52 -3.37
N LEU A 107 12.00 6.00 -3.25
CA LEU A 107 11.74 4.73 -2.59
C LEU A 107 12.36 3.52 -3.30
N LEU A 108 12.56 3.59 -4.61
CA LEU A 108 13.11 2.50 -5.41
C LEU A 108 14.64 2.56 -5.59
N ILE A 109 15.26 3.75 -5.38
CA ILE A 109 16.70 3.96 -5.62
C ILE A 109 17.46 4.22 -4.31
N ASP A 110 16.88 4.95 -3.36
CA ASP A 110 17.52 5.35 -2.10
C ASP A 110 17.14 4.38 -0.97
N ASP A 111 18.05 3.48 -0.64
CA ASP A 111 17.83 2.48 0.41
C ASP A 111 17.63 3.10 1.80
N SER A 112 18.23 4.25 2.10
CA SER A 112 18.08 4.92 3.39
C SER A 112 16.69 5.54 3.51
N TYR A 113 16.22 6.19 2.45
CA TYR A 113 14.88 6.72 2.36
C TYR A 113 13.82 5.62 2.46
N ARG A 114 14.00 4.54 1.72
CA ARG A 114 13.12 3.37 1.77
C ARG A 114 13.07 2.77 3.17
N ARG A 115 14.22 2.56 3.81
CA ARG A 115 14.32 1.98 5.15
C ARG A 115 13.58 2.81 6.19
N LYS A 116 13.71 4.14 6.15
CA LYS A 116 12.96 5.05 7.01
C LYS A 116 11.46 4.74 7.00
N TYR A 117 10.84 4.63 5.82
CA TYR A 117 9.40 4.41 5.70
C TYR A 117 8.97 2.99 6.10
N VAL A 118 9.80 1.99 5.84
CA VAL A 118 9.56 0.62 6.31
C VAL A 118 9.61 0.55 7.84
N GLU A 119 10.60 1.17 8.47
CA GLU A 119 10.74 1.21 9.93
C GLU A 119 9.59 2.00 10.60
N ASN A 120 9.19 3.12 10.02
CA ASN A 120 8.03 3.87 10.49
C ASN A 120 6.74 3.06 10.38
N GLY A 121 6.55 2.34 9.27
CA GLY A 121 5.43 1.42 9.07
C GLY A 121 5.41 0.30 10.11
N ASN A 122 6.56 -0.32 10.39
CA ASN A 122 6.67 -1.35 11.42
C ASN A 122 6.27 -0.81 12.80
N ARG A 123 6.80 0.37 13.20
CA ARG A 123 6.44 1.01 14.47
C ARG A 123 4.95 1.33 14.55
N PHE A 124 4.36 1.83 13.47
CA PHE A 124 2.93 2.09 13.40
C PHE A 124 2.12 0.82 13.62
N VAL A 125 2.46 -0.26 12.90
CA VAL A 125 1.79 -1.56 13.05
C VAL A 125 1.92 -2.12 14.46
N GLU A 126 3.09 -2.02 15.09
CA GLU A 126 3.32 -2.46 16.48
C GLU A 126 2.48 -1.70 17.48
N GLN A 127 2.28 -0.40 17.25
CA GLN A 127 1.48 0.45 18.13
C GLN A 127 -0.03 0.18 18.01
N TYR A 128 -0.53 -0.06 16.79
CA TYR A 128 -1.97 -0.11 16.52
C TYR A 128 -2.53 -1.53 16.34
N LEU A 129 -1.69 -2.53 16.08
CA LEU A 129 -2.10 -3.92 15.89
C LEU A 129 -1.48 -4.82 16.96
N SER A 130 -2.16 -4.96 18.11
CA SER A 130 -1.79 -5.90 19.15
C SER A 130 -2.13 -7.36 18.77
N ASN A 131 -1.48 -8.33 19.44
CA ASN A 131 -1.77 -9.77 19.31
C ASN A 131 -1.63 -10.35 17.88
N ARG A 132 -0.71 -9.83 17.08
CA ARG A 132 -0.46 -10.38 15.73
C ARG A 132 -0.07 -11.86 15.80
N GLY A 133 -0.84 -12.70 15.11
CA GLY A 133 -0.67 -14.15 15.11
C GLY A 133 -1.21 -14.87 16.36
N THR A 134 -1.61 -14.14 17.40
CA THR A 134 -2.14 -14.71 18.64
C THR A 134 -3.55 -14.23 18.99
N ALA A 135 -4.16 -13.36 18.19
CA ALA A 135 -5.46 -12.75 18.44
C ALA A 135 -6.56 -13.80 18.72
N THR A 136 -6.65 -14.83 17.88
CA THR A 136 -7.65 -15.91 18.07
C THR A 136 -7.45 -16.64 19.38
N LYS A 137 -6.19 -16.94 19.72
CA LYS A 137 -5.87 -17.61 21.01
C LYS A 137 -6.24 -16.72 22.18
N SER A 138 -5.88 -15.43 22.13
CA SER A 138 -6.20 -14.48 23.19
C SER A 138 -7.71 -14.33 23.40
N ILE A 139 -8.51 -14.27 22.32
CA ILE A 139 -9.98 -14.25 22.42
C ILE A 139 -10.50 -15.54 23.01
N HIS A 140 -10.02 -16.69 22.55
CA HIS A 140 -10.44 -17.99 23.03
C HIS A 140 -10.12 -18.16 24.55
N ASP A 141 -8.92 -17.77 24.98
CA ASP A 141 -8.53 -17.85 26.39
C ASP A 141 -9.39 -16.92 27.23
N PHE A 142 -9.64 -15.68 26.78
CA PHE A 142 -10.54 -14.76 27.45
C PHE A 142 -11.98 -15.31 27.63
N LEU A 143 -12.51 -15.96 26.59
CA LEU A 143 -13.87 -16.54 26.63
C LEU A 143 -13.99 -17.77 27.53
N LYS A 144 -12.89 -18.44 27.90
CA LYS A 144 -12.92 -19.58 28.83
C LYS A 144 -13.08 -19.16 30.29
N ASP A 145 -12.74 -17.91 30.60
CA ASP A 145 -12.81 -17.36 31.94
C ASP A 145 -14.21 -16.83 32.30
N PHE A 146 -15.18 -16.95 31.35
CA PHE A 146 -16.61 -16.67 31.52
C PHE A 146 -17.45 -17.95 31.49
#